data_92a026bfd233ce94bafcf233ff7abeaa
#
_entry.id   92a026bfd233ce94bafcf233ff7abeaa
#
_cell.length_a   1.000
_cell.length_b   1.000
_cell.length_c   1.000
_cell.angle_alpha   90.00
_cell.angle_beta   90.00
_cell.angle_gamma   90.00
#
_symmetry.space_group_name_H-M   'P 1'
#
loop_
_entity.id
_entity.type
_entity.pdbx_description
1 polymer ?
#
loop_
_entity_poly.entity_id
_entity_poly.type
_entity_poly.pdbx_seq_one_letter_code
_entity_poly.pdbx_strand_id
1 'polypeptide(L)'
;MVXEPAKVKFYALKVTAGQEYNVVVLLSNRAKTGNYKVDSLIVIPGLKGMVFVESNAAYEVKRLATGIKHVRGFVRGAVDVKEMESLLKPRPLSEQLNVGDIVEIIRGPFAGMRGRVVSVERTKNEIKVELAEAAYVLPVTISADDVKLVQRAETK
;
A
#
# COMPACT_ATOMS: atom_id res chain seq x y z
N MET A 1 -6.78 -40.07 5.67
CA MET A 1 -6.97 -38.87 6.47
C MET A 1 -6.27 -37.70 5.82
N VAL A 2 -6.96 -36.61 5.70
CA VAL A 2 -6.42 -35.45 5.01
C VAL A 2 -5.71 -34.53 5.96
N UNK A 3 -4.58 -34.27 5.96
CA UNK A 3 -4.00 -33.50 6.65
C UNK A 3 -4.28 -32.25 6.30
N GLU A 4 -4.36 -31.67 7.06
CA GLU A 4 -4.51 -30.26 6.82
C GLU A 4 -3.25 -29.73 6.12
N PRO A 5 -3.45 -28.96 5.10
CA PRO A 5 -2.27 -28.36 4.48
C PRO A 5 -1.55 -27.45 5.48
N ALA A 6 -0.24 -27.43 5.43
CA ALA A 6 0.54 -26.55 6.28
C ALA A 6 0.09 -25.10 6.01
N LYS A 7 -0.11 -24.35 7.08
CA LYS A 7 -0.51 -22.95 6.95
C LYS A 7 0.65 -22.17 6.33
N VAL A 8 0.38 -21.54 5.22
CA VAL A 8 1.35 -20.66 4.58
C VAL A 8 1.30 -19.32 5.30
N LYS A 9 2.45 -18.81 5.62
CA LYS A 9 2.58 -17.54 6.32
C LYS A 9 3.52 -16.62 5.56
N PHE A 10 3.47 -15.37 5.93
CA PHE A 10 4.35 -14.36 5.36
C PHE A 10 5.31 -13.88 6.42
N TYR A 11 6.56 -13.77 6.05
CA TYR A 11 7.62 -13.31 6.94
C TYR A 11 8.24 -12.06 6.35
N ALA A 12 8.54 -11.10 7.20
CA ALA A 12 9.08 -9.84 6.75
C ALA A 12 10.59 -9.78 6.94
N LEU A 13 11.27 -9.31 5.92
CA LEU A 13 12.68 -9.02 5.98
C LEU A 13 12.86 -7.51 5.97
N LYS A 14 13.71 -7.01 6.86
CA LYS A 14 14.11 -5.61 6.81
C LYS A 14 15.24 -5.47 5.81
N VAL A 15 15.09 -4.53 4.90
CA VAL A 15 16.08 -4.31 3.87
C VAL A 15 16.42 -2.83 3.80
N THR A 16 17.50 -2.52 3.12
CA THR A 16 17.86 -1.13 2.89
C THR A 16 16.78 -0.47 2.04
N ALA A 17 16.27 0.67 2.52
CA ALA A 17 15.22 1.39 1.79
C ALA A 17 15.72 1.76 0.40
N GLY A 18 14.89 1.52 -0.60
CA GLY A 18 15.26 1.75 -1.98
C GLY A 18 15.87 0.53 -2.66
N GLN A 19 16.20 -0.51 -1.89
CA GLN A 19 16.82 -1.71 -2.45
C GLN A 19 15.86 -2.90 -2.45
N GLU A 20 14.59 -2.66 -2.21
CA GLU A 20 13.61 -3.76 -2.09
C GLU A 20 13.59 -4.63 -3.34
N TYR A 21 13.56 -3.99 -4.48
CA TYR A 21 13.49 -4.72 -5.74
C TYR A 21 14.76 -5.52 -6.00
N ASN A 22 15.91 -4.92 -5.72
CA ASN A 22 17.18 -5.62 -5.87
C ASN A 22 17.25 -6.83 -4.97
N VAL A 23 16.77 -6.70 -3.73
CA VAL A 23 16.74 -7.83 -2.80
C VAL A 23 15.86 -8.95 -3.35
N VAL A 24 14.70 -8.60 -3.90
CA VAL A 24 13.81 -9.61 -4.46
C VAL A 24 14.49 -10.35 -5.59
N VAL A 25 15.20 -9.65 -6.46
CA VAL A 25 15.92 -10.30 -7.55
C VAL A 25 16.95 -11.28 -7.01
N LEU A 26 17.73 -10.87 -6.01
CA LEU A 26 18.75 -11.74 -5.43
C LEU A 26 18.12 -12.96 -4.75
N LEU A 27 17.06 -12.74 -3.99
CA LEU A 27 16.35 -13.84 -3.33
C LEU A 27 15.74 -14.81 -4.35
N SER A 28 15.15 -14.25 -5.40
CA SER A 28 14.52 -15.05 -6.44
C SER A 28 15.54 -15.93 -7.14
N ASN A 29 16.69 -15.36 -7.48
CA ASN A 29 17.74 -16.13 -8.13
C ASN A 29 18.24 -17.26 -7.23
N ARG A 30 18.44 -16.99 -5.95
CA ARG A 30 18.87 -18.04 -5.03
C ARG A 30 17.80 -19.13 -4.89
N ALA A 31 16.53 -18.72 -4.80
CA ALA A 31 15.45 -19.67 -4.64
C ALA A 31 15.34 -20.60 -5.86
N LYS A 32 15.58 -20.06 -7.05
CA LYS A 32 15.50 -20.86 -8.27
C LYS A 32 16.61 -21.89 -8.38
N THR A 33 17.79 -21.57 -7.85
CA THR A 33 18.94 -22.44 -8.01
C THR A 33 19.17 -23.36 -6.82
N GLY A 34 18.48 -23.14 -5.71
CA GLY A 34 18.64 -23.93 -4.52
C GLY A 34 17.35 -24.63 -4.12
N ASN A 35 17.44 -25.37 -3.03
CA ASN A 35 16.30 -26.10 -2.51
C ASN A 35 15.74 -25.35 -1.31
N TYR A 36 14.81 -24.44 -1.59
CA TYR A 36 14.18 -23.62 -0.56
C TYR A 36 12.67 -23.76 -0.65
N LYS A 37 12.02 -23.87 0.51
CA LYS A 37 10.56 -23.96 0.56
C LYS A 37 9.98 -22.56 0.73
N VAL A 38 10.01 -21.83 -0.34
CA VAL A 38 9.52 -20.46 -0.42
C VAL A 38 8.56 -20.37 -1.61
N ASP A 39 7.40 -19.79 -1.37
CA ASP A 39 6.33 -19.77 -2.37
C ASP A 39 6.26 -18.50 -3.16
N SER A 40 6.54 -17.37 -2.53
CA SER A 40 6.51 -16.09 -3.24
C SER A 40 7.32 -15.04 -2.50
N LEU A 41 7.65 -13.99 -3.21
CA LEU A 41 8.34 -12.81 -2.67
C LEU A 41 7.48 -11.60 -3.02
N ILE A 42 7.26 -10.73 -2.04
CA ILE A 42 6.32 -9.63 -2.20
C ILE A 42 6.97 -8.31 -1.77
N VAL A 43 6.88 -7.33 -2.64
CA VAL A 43 7.19 -5.94 -2.29
C VAL A 43 5.90 -5.15 -2.37
N ILE A 44 5.58 -4.42 -1.32
CA ILE A 44 4.36 -3.62 -1.27
C ILE A 44 4.73 -2.19 -1.65
N PRO A 45 4.15 -1.66 -2.73
CA PRO A 45 4.46 -0.29 -3.12
C PRO A 45 4.14 0.69 -1.99
N GLY A 46 5.05 1.58 -1.73
CA GLY A 46 4.88 2.58 -0.67
C GLY A 46 5.35 2.13 0.69
N LEU A 47 5.63 0.85 0.88
CA LEU A 47 6.14 0.35 2.15
C LEU A 47 7.64 0.11 1.98
N LYS A 48 8.43 1.09 2.39
CA LYS A 48 9.88 1.05 2.18
C LYS A 48 10.58 0.23 3.25
N GLY A 49 11.67 -0.41 2.85
CA GLY A 49 12.53 -1.12 3.78
C GLY A 49 12.05 -2.50 4.16
N MET A 50 11.07 -3.05 3.44
CA MET A 50 10.51 -4.36 3.76
C MET A 50 10.32 -5.19 2.51
N VAL A 51 10.63 -6.47 2.63
CA VAL A 51 10.30 -7.49 1.64
C VAL A 51 9.60 -8.61 2.39
N PHE A 52 8.50 -9.11 1.85
CA PHE A 52 7.78 -10.23 2.47
C PHE A 52 8.06 -11.51 1.70
N VAL A 53 8.18 -12.58 2.45
CA VAL A 53 8.46 -13.90 1.88
C VAL A 53 7.38 -14.86 2.35
N GLU A 54 6.71 -15.50 1.41
CA GLU A 54 5.68 -16.49 1.70
C GLU A 54 6.33 -17.85 1.86
N SER A 55 6.13 -18.49 3.02
CA SER A 55 6.70 -19.78 3.29
C SER A 55 5.94 -20.43 4.44
N ASN A 56 6.06 -21.73 4.56
CA ASN A 56 5.47 -22.42 5.71
C ASN A 56 6.46 -22.58 6.87
N ALA A 57 7.68 -22.07 6.73
CA ALA A 57 8.67 -22.21 7.80
C ALA A 57 9.58 -20.99 7.87
N ALA A 58 9.70 -20.46 9.07
CA ALA A 58 10.55 -19.28 9.29
C ALA A 58 12.02 -19.57 8.97
N TYR A 59 12.48 -20.76 9.30
CA TYR A 59 13.90 -21.05 9.07
C TYR A 59 14.25 -21.12 7.58
N GLU A 60 13.28 -21.46 6.73
CA GLU A 60 13.52 -21.45 5.30
C GLU A 60 13.73 -20.02 4.81
N VAL A 61 12.98 -19.07 5.37
CA VAL A 61 13.15 -17.66 5.01
C VAL A 61 14.52 -17.16 5.47
N LYS A 62 14.89 -17.51 6.69
CA LYS A 62 16.20 -17.11 7.20
C LYS A 62 17.32 -17.69 6.36
N ARG A 63 17.20 -18.97 5.98
CA ARG A 63 18.20 -19.64 5.17
C ARG A 63 18.34 -18.95 3.81
N LEU A 64 17.20 -18.62 3.19
CA LEU A 64 17.19 -17.96 1.89
C LEU A 64 17.84 -16.57 1.97
N ALA A 65 17.61 -15.87 3.05
CA ALA A 65 18.05 -14.47 3.16
C ALA A 65 19.47 -14.32 3.69
N THR A 66 20.07 -15.37 4.23
CA THR A 66 21.39 -15.26 4.84
C THR A 66 22.43 -14.86 3.81
N GLY A 67 23.15 -13.79 4.09
CA GLY A 67 24.21 -13.32 3.22
C GLY A 67 23.77 -12.53 2.01
N ILE A 68 22.48 -12.26 1.89
CA ILE A 68 21.98 -11.48 0.76
C ILE A 68 22.26 -10.02 1.02
N LYS A 69 22.86 -9.35 0.04
CA LYS A 69 23.19 -7.95 0.14
C LYS A 69 21.93 -7.12 0.37
N HIS A 70 22.02 -6.13 1.24
CA HIS A 70 20.94 -5.21 1.61
C HIS A 70 19.89 -5.79 2.52
N VAL A 71 19.94 -7.08 2.85
CA VAL A 71 19.06 -7.61 3.90
C VAL A 71 19.66 -7.20 5.24
N ARG A 72 18.87 -6.43 6.01
CA ARG A 72 19.34 -5.86 7.26
C ARG A 72 18.90 -6.67 8.48
N GLY A 73 17.82 -7.41 8.36
CA GLY A 73 17.34 -8.17 9.48
C GLY A 73 16.11 -8.97 9.14
N PHE A 74 15.67 -9.72 10.12
CA PHE A 74 14.52 -10.60 10.01
C PHE A 74 13.53 -10.17 11.09
N VAL A 75 12.29 -9.88 10.68
CA VAL A 75 11.27 -9.46 11.64
C VAL A 75 10.71 -10.71 12.31
N ARG A 76 10.67 -10.70 13.64
CA ARG A 76 10.11 -11.82 14.38
C ARG A 76 8.63 -11.96 14.13
N GLY A 77 8.20 -13.22 14.05
CA GLY A 77 6.80 -13.53 13.91
C GLY A 77 6.35 -13.52 12.47
N ALA A 78 5.26 -14.18 12.23
CA ALA A 78 4.70 -14.28 10.89
C ALA A 78 3.52 -13.33 10.75
N VAL A 79 3.29 -12.91 9.52
CA VAL A 79 2.13 -12.10 9.15
C VAL A 79 1.14 -13.05 8.49
N ASP A 80 -0.09 -13.07 8.94
CA ASP A 80 -1.06 -13.99 8.35
C ASP A 80 -1.70 -13.37 7.10
N VAL A 81 -2.51 -14.17 6.43
CA VAL A 81 -3.11 -13.75 5.16
C VAL A 81 -3.97 -12.49 5.33
N LYS A 82 -4.73 -12.42 6.43
CA LYS A 82 -5.58 -11.26 6.66
C LYS A 82 -4.77 -9.98 6.85
N GLU A 83 -3.65 -10.09 7.57
CA GLU A 83 -2.77 -8.95 7.75
C GLU A 83 -2.15 -8.52 6.43
N MET A 84 -1.76 -9.48 5.59
CA MET A 84 -1.22 -9.15 4.27
C MET A 84 -2.28 -8.50 3.39
N GLU A 85 -3.50 -8.99 3.43
CA GLU A 85 -4.59 -8.37 2.68
C GLU A 85 -4.79 -6.92 3.07
N SER A 86 -4.70 -6.64 4.37
CA SER A 86 -4.83 -5.29 4.88
C SER A 86 -3.74 -4.37 4.31
N LEU A 87 -2.51 -4.88 4.26
CA LEU A 87 -1.39 -4.10 3.73
C LEU A 87 -1.53 -3.87 2.22
N LEU A 88 -2.15 -4.79 1.52
CA LEU A 88 -2.29 -4.71 0.06
C LEU A 88 -3.48 -3.88 -0.40
N LYS A 89 -4.42 -3.57 0.50
CA LYS A 89 -5.56 -2.75 0.13
C LYS A 89 -5.12 -1.34 -0.23
N PRO A 90 -5.69 -0.77 -1.30
CA PRO A 90 -5.38 0.62 -1.61
C PRO A 90 -5.81 1.52 -0.47
N ARG A 91 -5.04 2.56 -0.22
CA ARG A 91 -5.43 3.56 0.77
C ARG A 91 -6.68 4.28 0.30
N PRO A 92 -7.64 4.52 1.19
CA PRO A 92 -8.77 5.36 0.80
C PRO A 92 -8.30 6.69 0.25
N LEU A 93 -9.02 7.21 -0.73
CA LEU A 93 -8.62 8.48 -1.34
C LEU A 93 -8.59 9.61 -0.32
N SER A 94 -9.46 9.54 0.69
CA SER A 94 -9.47 10.55 1.74
C SER A 94 -8.14 10.64 2.48
N GLU A 95 -7.39 9.52 2.56
CA GLU A 95 -6.06 9.55 3.18
C GLU A 95 -5.01 10.19 2.29
N GLN A 96 -5.30 10.28 1.00
CA GLN A 96 -4.37 10.82 0.03
C GLN A 96 -4.66 12.29 -0.31
N LEU A 97 -5.88 12.76 -0.03
CA LEU A 97 -6.28 14.12 -0.34
C LEU A 97 -5.85 15.07 0.76
N ASN A 98 -5.50 16.28 0.36
CA ASN A 98 -5.10 17.34 1.29
C ASN A 98 -5.86 18.60 0.97
N VAL A 99 -5.98 19.45 1.99
CA VAL A 99 -6.59 20.75 1.82
C VAL A 99 -5.82 21.53 0.74
N GLY A 100 -6.55 22.12 -0.18
CA GLY A 100 -5.97 22.86 -1.29
C GLY A 100 -5.89 22.07 -2.58
N ASP A 101 -6.04 20.75 -2.52
CA ASP A 101 -6.04 19.93 -3.74
C ASP A 101 -7.26 20.29 -4.59
N ILE A 102 -7.10 20.19 -5.91
CA ILE A 102 -8.19 20.34 -6.85
C ILE A 102 -8.69 18.98 -7.25
N VAL A 103 -9.98 18.78 -7.17
CA VAL A 103 -10.61 17.50 -7.49
C VAL A 103 -11.74 17.70 -8.48
N GLU A 104 -12.07 16.64 -9.20
CA GLU A 104 -13.26 16.62 -10.06
C GLU A 104 -14.24 15.62 -9.50
N ILE A 105 -15.49 16.03 -9.38
CA ILE A 105 -16.55 15.15 -8.88
C ILE A 105 -16.96 14.21 -10.01
N ILE A 106 -16.98 12.90 -9.72
CA ILE A 106 -17.23 11.91 -10.75
C ILE A 106 -18.58 11.22 -10.60
N ARG A 107 -19.27 11.40 -9.48
CA ARG A 107 -20.61 10.82 -9.25
C ARG A 107 -21.48 11.81 -8.53
N GLY A 108 -22.78 11.61 -8.66
CA GLY A 108 -23.76 12.40 -7.92
C GLY A 108 -24.20 13.63 -8.67
N PRO A 109 -24.97 14.50 -8.00
CA PRO A 109 -25.57 15.65 -8.67
C PRO A 109 -24.57 16.69 -9.15
N PHE A 110 -23.35 16.68 -8.63
CA PHE A 110 -22.32 17.64 -9.03
C PHE A 110 -21.28 17.04 -9.97
N ALA A 111 -21.55 15.85 -10.52
CA ALA A 111 -20.60 15.16 -11.38
C ALA A 111 -20.14 16.05 -12.54
N GLY A 112 -18.84 16.05 -12.79
CA GLY A 112 -18.23 16.87 -13.83
C GLY A 112 -17.70 18.20 -13.35
N MET A 113 -18.09 18.62 -12.15
CA MET A 113 -17.62 19.89 -11.60
C MET A 113 -16.29 19.71 -10.89
N ARG A 114 -15.50 20.75 -10.89
CA ARG A 114 -14.22 20.77 -10.18
C ARG A 114 -14.28 21.71 -9.00
N GLY A 115 -13.50 21.41 -7.98
CA GLY A 115 -13.46 22.26 -6.81
C GLY A 115 -12.21 22.06 -6.02
N ARG A 116 -12.05 22.91 -5.01
CA ARG A 116 -10.90 22.87 -4.12
C ARG A 116 -11.30 22.22 -2.80
N VAL A 117 -10.47 21.27 -2.33
CA VAL A 117 -10.70 20.66 -1.04
C VAL A 117 -10.41 21.65 0.07
N VAL A 118 -11.37 21.88 0.95
CA VAL A 118 -11.20 22.80 2.06
C VAL A 118 -11.16 22.10 3.40
N SER A 119 -11.67 20.87 3.50
CA SER A 119 -11.45 20.07 4.69
C SER A 119 -11.56 18.60 4.34
N VAL A 120 -10.90 17.75 5.14
CA VAL A 120 -10.91 16.31 4.95
C VAL A 120 -11.30 15.68 6.28
N GLU A 121 -12.36 14.86 6.25
CA GLU A 121 -12.79 14.09 7.41
C GLU A 121 -12.45 12.64 7.13
N ARG A 122 -11.29 12.21 7.61
CA ARG A 122 -10.75 10.91 7.21
C ARG A 122 -11.54 9.75 7.79
N THR A 123 -12.05 9.91 9.01
CA THR A 123 -12.79 8.81 9.62
C THR A 123 -14.09 8.50 8.91
N LYS A 124 -14.71 9.49 8.27
CA LYS A 124 -15.95 9.31 7.52
C LYS A 124 -15.71 9.15 6.03
N ASN A 125 -14.48 9.26 5.58
CA ASN A 125 -14.13 9.23 4.16
C ASN A 125 -14.91 10.30 3.39
N GLU A 126 -15.00 11.49 3.97
CA GLU A 126 -15.71 12.63 3.39
C GLU A 126 -14.79 13.82 3.23
N ILE A 127 -15.08 14.64 2.25
CA ILE A 127 -14.36 15.88 2.05
C ILE A 127 -15.36 17.01 1.83
N LYS A 128 -14.94 18.20 2.22
CA LYS A 128 -15.67 19.41 1.87
C LYS A 128 -14.94 20.09 0.72
N VAL A 129 -15.68 20.38 -0.33
CA VAL A 129 -15.12 20.95 -1.55
C VAL A 129 -15.83 22.24 -1.86
N GLU A 130 -15.07 23.27 -2.22
CA GLU A 130 -15.66 24.53 -2.70
C GLU A 130 -15.70 24.49 -4.22
N LEU A 131 -16.91 24.50 -4.75
CA LEU A 131 -17.13 24.53 -6.19
C LEU A 131 -17.17 25.99 -6.64
N ALA A 132 -16.35 26.36 -7.60
CA ALA A 132 -16.33 27.70 -8.12
C ALA A 132 -17.37 27.78 -9.24
N GLU A 133 -18.50 28.36 -8.93
CA GLU A 133 -19.56 28.58 -9.91
C GLU A 133 -19.75 30.06 -10.13
N ALA A 134 -19.82 30.42 -11.36
CA ALA A 134 -20.13 31.76 -11.87
C ALA A 134 -19.94 32.91 -10.86
N ALA A 135 -20.95 33.15 -10.06
CA ALA A 135 -20.98 34.33 -9.19
C ALA A 135 -20.67 34.04 -7.73
N TYR A 136 -20.50 32.78 -7.35
CA TYR A 136 -20.29 32.45 -5.93
C TYR A 136 -19.61 31.13 -5.78
N VAL A 137 -19.11 30.89 -4.55
CA VAL A 137 -18.47 29.66 -4.17
C VAL A 137 -19.46 28.81 -3.41
N LEU A 138 -19.64 27.56 -3.84
CA LEU A 138 -20.61 26.66 -3.24
C LEU A 138 -19.88 25.58 -2.47
N PRO A 139 -19.96 25.56 -1.13
CA PRO A 139 -19.34 24.45 -0.37
C PRO A 139 -20.27 23.23 -0.35
N VAL A 140 -19.71 22.07 -0.66
CA VAL A 140 -20.46 20.82 -0.60
C VAL A 140 -19.63 19.78 0.13
N THR A 141 -20.31 18.90 0.85
CA THR A 141 -19.67 17.75 1.52
C THR A 141 -20.00 16.50 0.71
N ILE A 142 -18.97 15.81 0.28
CA ILE A 142 -19.14 14.62 -0.58
C ILE A 142 -18.19 13.52 -0.13
N SER A 143 -18.54 12.29 -0.54
CA SER A 143 -17.66 11.16 -0.27
C SER A 143 -16.36 11.31 -1.06
N ALA A 144 -15.24 10.99 -0.41
CA ALA A 144 -13.96 10.99 -1.10
C ALA A 144 -13.94 9.99 -2.25
N ASP A 145 -14.80 8.97 -2.21
CA ASP A 145 -14.88 8.01 -3.30
C ASP A 145 -15.54 8.56 -4.56
N ASP A 146 -16.18 9.73 -4.44
CA ASP A 146 -16.91 10.32 -5.56
C ASP A 146 -16.09 11.40 -6.29
N VAL A 147 -14.81 11.50 -6.02
CA VAL A 147 -13.94 12.49 -6.67
C VAL A 147 -12.69 11.82 -7.19
N LYS A 148 -12.03 12.49 -8.13
CA LYS A 148 -10.69 12.12 -8.55
C LYS A 148 -9.79 13.35 -8.45
N LEU A 149 -8.53 13.12 -8.12
CA LEU A 149 -7.56 14.19 -7.97
C LEU A 149 -7.18 14.75 -9.34
N VAL A 150 -7.23 16.05 -9.49
CA VAL A 150 -6.85 16.73 -10.72
C VAL A 150 -5.50 17.41 -10.56
N GLN A 151 -5.30 18.08 -9.43
CA GLN A 151 -4.07 18.83 -9.21
C GLN A 151 -3.79 18.91 -7.72
N ARG A 152 -2.55 18.64 -7.34
CA ARG A 152 -2.14 18.75 -5.94
C ARG A 152 -2.02 20.21 -5.53
N ALA A 153 -2.30 20.46 -4.25
CA ALA A 153 -2.06 21.78 -3.69
C ALA A 153 -0.59 22.13 -3.84
N GLU A 154 -0.33 23.38 -4.16
CA GLU A 154 1.07 23.84 -4.22
C GLU A 154 1.63 23.92 -2.83
N THR A 155 2.81 23.33 -2.65
CA THR A 155 3.56 23.44 -1.40
C THR A 155 4.65 24.49 -1.58
N LYS A 156 4.72 25.39 -0.60
CA LYS A 156 5.78 26.40 -0.60
C LYS A 156 6.93 25.95 0.28
#